data_c3aae424c4a1a82503a85253fdafaa4c
#
_entry.id   c3aae424c4a1a82503a85253fdafaa4c
#
_cell.length_a   1.000
_cell.length_b   1.000
_cell.length_c   1.000
_cell.angle_alpha   90.00
_cell.angle_beta   90.00
_cell.angle_gamma   90.00
#
_symmetry.space_group_name_H-M   'P 1'
#
loop_
_entity.id
_entity.type
_entity.pdbx_description
1 polymer ?
#
loop_
_entity_poly.entity_id
_entity_poly.type
_entity_poly.pdbx_seq_one_letter_code
_entity_poly.pdbx_strand_id
1 'polypeptide(L)'
;MNLACVLADNGQPVHYLDCDVEEPNGHIFLKPEITAAEPVGIPVPMVDENKCTGCRKCAEVCQYHAIAVLKKPLVFAELCHGCGGCALVCPEGAIREEHRPIGVVETGRAGGVAFVQGRLNVGEPMAPPLIRAVKQKV
;
A
#
# COMPACT_ATOMS: atom_id res chain seq x y z
N MET A 1 -22.78 -2.97 7.73
CA MET A 1 -23.07 -1.56 8.00
C MET A 1 -24.25 -1.39 8.97
N ASN A 2 -25.47 -1.80 8.66
CA ASN A 2 -26.64 -1.68 9.59
C ASN A 2 -26.37 -2.31 10.96
N LEU A 3 -25.72 -3.49 11.00
CA LEU A 3 -25.35 -4.12 12.27
C LEU A 3 -24.42 -3.24 13.10
N ALA A 4 -23.46 -2.57 12.48
CA ALA A 4 -22.54 -1.67 13.17
C ALA A 4 -23.29 -0.50 13.84
N CYS A 5 -24.25 0.10 13.14
CA CYS A 5 -25.08 1.17 13.71
C CYS A 5 -25.92 0.66 14.90
N VAL A 6 -26.61 -0.47 14.75
CA VAL A 6 -27.43 -1.05 15.83
C VAL A 6 -26.60 -1.39 17.07
N LEU A 7 -25.41 -1.95 16.90
CA LEU A 7 -24.51 -2.25 18.02
C LEU A 7 -24.03 -0.98 18.72
N ALA A 8 -23.67 0.03 17.95
CA ALA A 8 -23.23 1.32 18.49
C ALA A 8 -24.35 2.05 19.23
N ASP A 9 -25.59 2.01 18.72
CA ASP A 9 -26.78 2.59 19.36
C ASP A 9 -27.11 1.89 20.67
N ASN A 10 -26.76 0.60 20.81
CA ASN A 10 -26.86 -0.17 22.05
C ASN A 10 -25.64 0.05 22.99
N GLY A 11 -24.79 1.04 22.73
CA GLY A 11 -23.65 1.39 23.58
C GLY A 11 -22.45 0.47 23.48
N GLN A 12 -22.39 -0.42 22.48
CA GLN A 12 -21.23 -1.28 22.28
C GLN A 12 -20.12 -0.54 21.51
N PRO A 13 -18.85 -0.75 21.85
CA PRO A 13 -17.74 -0.22 21.07
C PRO A 13 -17.69 -0.92 19.70
N VAL A 14 -17.77 -0.15 18.62
CA VAL A 14 -17.80 -0.67 17.26
C VAL A 14 -16.70 -0.04 16.41
N HIS A 15 -15.95 -0.88 15.73
CA HIS A 15 -15.01 -0.49 14.67
C HIS A 15 -15.55 -0.98 13.31
N TYR A 16 -15.74 -0.07 12.39
CA TYR A 16 -16.08 -0.38 11.00
C TYR A 16 -14.86 -0.16 10.12
N LEU A 17 -14.36 -1.24 9.52
CA LEU A 17 -13.22 -1.22 8.60
C LEU A 17 -13.71 -1.47 7.18
N ASP A 18 -13.58 -0.47 6.31
CA ASP A 18 -13.82 -0.64 4.88
C ASP A 18 -12.52 -1.11 4.20
N CYS A 19 -12.49 -2.40 3.89
CA CYS A 19 -11.37 -3.05 3.22
C CYS A 19 -11.56 -3.18 1.70
N ASP A 20 -12.63 -2.65 1.14
CA ASP A 20 -12.80 -2.48 -0.30
C ASP A 20 -12.05 -1.24 -0.77
N VAL A 21 -10.71 -1.34 -0.75
CA VAL A 21 -9.82 -0.20 -0.94
C VAL A 21 -9.81 0.37 -2.36
N GLU A 22 -10.34 -0.39 -3.33
CA GLU A 22 -10.45 0.03 -4.72
C GLU A 22 -11.68 0.93 -4.94
N GLU A 23 -12.82 0.58 -4.31
CA GLU A 23 -14.09 1.31 -4.41
C GLU A 23 -14.78 1.45 -3.04
N PRO A 24 -14.11 2.08 -2.04
CA PRO A 24 -14.66 2.18 -0.70
C PRO A 24 -15.96 2.99 -0.70
N ASN A 25 -17.01 2.41 -0.15
CA ASN A 25 -18.36 3.01 -0.16
C ASN A 25 -18.97 3.20 1.24
N GLY A 26 -18.35 2.67 2.28
CA GLY A 26 -18.82 2.80 3.66
C GLY A 26 -19.02 4.25 4.10
N HIS A 27 -18.14 5.14 3.65
CA HIS A 27 -18.21 6.57 3.97
C HIS A 27 -19.45 7.28 3.39
N ILE A 28 -20.01 6.80 2.28
CA ILE A 28 -21.21 7.38 1.65
C ILE A 28 -22.42 7.23 2.57
N PHE A 29 -22.51 6.10 3.25
CA PHE A 29 -23.66 5.76 4.11
C PHE A 29 -23.45 6.19 5.56
N LEU A 30 -22.27 5.94 6.12
CA LEU A 30 -21.95 6.28 7.51
C LEU A 30 -21.64 7.76 7.71
N LYS A 31 -21.21 8.47 6.66
CA LYS A 31 -20.84 9.89 6.67
C LYS A 31 -19.91 10.25 7.82
N PRO A 32 -18.77 9.53 7.97
CA PRO A 32 -17.86 9.78 9.07
C PRO A 32 -17.21 11.16 8.99
N GLU A 33 -16.95 11.75 10.13
CA GLU A 33 -16.00 12.85 10.24
C GLU A 33 -14.59 12.27 10.20
N ILE A 34 -13.87 12.50 9.10
CA ILE A 34 -12.48 12.02 8.93
C ILE A 34 -11.56 12.94 9.73
N THR A 35 -10.77 12.36 10.62
CA THR A 35 -9.87 13.08 11.52
C THR A 35 -8.40 12.95 11.16
N ALA A 36 -8.04 11.88 10.44
CA ALA A 36 -6.68 11.68 9.95
C ALA A 36 -6.66 10.91 8.61
N ALA A 37 -5.64 11.20 7.80
CA ALA A 37 -5.33 10.50 6.58
C ALA A 37 -3.82 10.22 6.52
N GLU A 38 -3.42 8.96 6.40
CA GLU A 38 -2.04 8.54 6.41
C GLU A 38 -1.69 7.86 5.09
N PRO A 39 -0.62 8.29 4.40
CA PRO A 39 -0.17 7.64 3.18
C PRO A 39 0.36 6.23 3.47
N VAL A 40 0.04 5.29 2.60
CA VAL A 40 0.58 3.93 2.62
C VAL A 40 1.37 3.72 1.35
N GLY A 41 2.57 3.17 1.46
CA GLY A 41 3.45 2.91 0.34
C GLY A 41 4.04 1.52 0.35
N ILE A 42 4.60 1.13 -0.78
CA ILE A 42 5.40 -0.08 -0.93
C ILE A 42 6.86 0.30 -1.23
N PRO A 43 7.83 -0.49 -0.76
CA PRO A 43 9.23 -0.27 -1.14
C PRO A 43 9.43 -0.57 -2.62
N VAL A 44 10.08 0.33 -3.33
CA VAL A 44 10.47 0.15 -4.74
C VAL A 44 11.98 0.34 -4.88
N PRO A 45 12.66 -0.42 -5.76
CA PRO A 45 14.10 -0.33 -5.91
C PRO A 45 14.51 0.97 -6.61
N MET A 46 15.52 1.61 -6.03
CA MET A 46 16.29 2.69 -6.66
C MET A 46 17.70 2.20 -6.89
N VAL A 47 18.19 2.30 -8.13
CA VAL A 47 19.51 1.77 -8.51
C VAL A 47 20.54 2.90 -8.58
N ASP A 48 21.63 2.74 -7.80
CA ASP A 48 22.80 3.59 -7.92
C ASP A 48 23.63 3.15 -9.16
N GLU A 49 23.52 3.91 -10.24
CA GLU A 49 24.18 3.60 -11.51
C GLU A 49 25.70 3.58 -11.40
N ASN A 50 26.29 4.30 -10.43
CA ASN A 50 27.74 4.35 -10.24
C ASN A 50 28.29 3.06 -9.60
N LYS A 51 27.47 2.36 -8.85
CA LYS A 51 27.80 1.07 -8.23
C LYS A 51 27.38 -0.12 -9.08
N CYS A 52 26.42 0.09 -10.00
CA CYS A 52 25.84 -0.99 -10.79
C CYS A 52 26.80 -1.49 -11.87
N THR A 53 27.19 -2.75 -11.79
CA THR A 53 28.06 -3.43 -12.79
C THR A 53 27.29 -4.02 -13.97
N GLY A 54 25.95 -3.94 -13.97
CA GLY A 54 25.11 -4.50 -15.05
C GLY A 54 25.02 -6.03 -15.04
N CYS A 55 25.27 -6.68 -13.90
CA CYS A 55 25.32 -8.15 -13.77
C CYS A 55 23.97 -8.87 -13.97
N ARG A 56 22.85 -8.16 -14.07
CA ARG A 56 21.47 -8.64 -14.34
C ARG A 56 20.81 -9.50 -13.27
N LYS A 57 21.45 -9.84 -12.18
CA LYS A 57 20.85 -10.69 -11.11
C LYS A 57 19.53 -10.15 -10.57
N CYS A 58 19.38 -8.82 -10.47
CA CYS A 58 18.14 -8.18 -10.06
C CYS A 58 16.99 -8.38 -11.06
N ALA A 59 17.29 -8.41 -12.36
CA ALA A 59 16.29 -8.68 -13.39
C ALA A 59 15.89 -10.17 -13.42
N GLU A 60 16.86 -11.07 -13.22
CA GLU A 60 16.64 -12.52 -13.20
C GLU A 60 15.76 -12.96 -12.02
N VAL A 61 15.93 -12.36 -10.84
CA VAL A 61 15.13 -12.71 -9.65
C VAL A 61 13.73 -12.10 -9.69
N CYS A 62 13.51 -11.06 -10.49
CA CYS A 62 12.25 -10.34 -10.49
C CYS A 62 11.13 -11.11 -11.21
N GLN A 63 10.23 -11.73 -10.44
CA GLN A 63 9.08 -12.48 -10.96
C GLN A 63 8.07 -11.60 -11.70
N TYR A 64 8.11 -10.29 -11.45
CA TYR A 64 7.17 -9.30 -12.02
C TYR A 64 7.77 -8.52 -13.19
N HIS A 65 9.01 -8.83 -13.57
CA HIS A 65 9.73 -8.12 -14.63
C HIS A 65 9.78 -6.59 -14.43
N ALA A 66 9.74 -6.15 -13.18
CA ALA A 66 9.78 -4.74 -12.81
C ALA A 66 11.17 -4.11 -12.96
N ILE A 67 12.19 -4.90 -13.30
CA ILE A 67 13.56 -4.43 -13.58
C ILE A 67 14.04 -5.07 -14.87
N ALA A 68 14.52 -4.23 -15.79
CA ALA A 68 15.24 -4.63 -16.98
C ALA A 68 16.66 -4.04 -16.96
N VAL A 69 17.65 -4.80 -17.41
CA VAL A 69 19.03 -4.33 -17.52
C VAL A 69 19.48 -4.45 -18.97
N LEU A 70 19.56 -3.31 -19.64
CA LEU A 70 20.11 -3.17 -20.99
C LEU A 70 21.56 -2.67 -20.87
N LYS A 71 21.83 -1.41 -21.21
CA LYS A 71 23.11 -0.75 -20.88
C LYS A 71 23.12 -0.23 -19.45
N LYS A 72 21.96 0.20 -18.96
CA LYS A 72 21.68 0.65 -17.61
C LYS A 72 20.43 -0.06 -17.07
N PRO A 73 20.28 -0.17 -15.74
CA PRO A 73 19.07 -0.72 -15.16
C PRO A 73 17.90 0.25 -15.34
N LEU A 74 16.75 -0.31 -15.76
CA LEU A 74 15.47 0.38 -15.87
C LEU A 74 14.51 -0.24 -14.86
N VAL A 75 13.90 0.59 -14.03
CA VAL A 75 12.92 0.16 -13.02
C VAL A 75 11.54 0.65 -13.44
N PHE A 76 10.61 -0.27 -13.50
CA PHE A 76 9.18 -0.02 -13.73
C PHE A 76 8.45 -0.10 -12.39
N ALA A 77 8.37 1.04 -11.70
CA ALA A 77 7.85 1.11 -10.34
C ALA A 77 6.40 0.62 -10.23
N GLU A 78 5.60 0.81 -11.27
CA GLU A 78 4.20 0.39 -11.37
C GLU A 78 4.05 -1.14 -11.40
N LEU A 79 5.06 -1.86 -11.89
CA LEU A 79 5.08 -3.33 -11.92
C LEU A 79 5.71 -3.92 -10.65
N CYS A 80 6.29 -3.09 -9.79
CA CYS A 80 6.99 -3.55 -8.60
C CYS A 80 6.02 -3.94 -7.49
N HIS A 81 6.19 -5.14 -6.94
CA HIS A 81 5.41 -5.65 -5.81
C HIS A 81 6.08 -5.44 -4.43
N GLY A 82 7.19 -4.72 -4.37
CA GLY A 82 7.84 -4.38 -3.10
C GLY A 82 8.41 -5.58 -2.34
N CYS A 83 8.88 -6.63 -3.04
CA CYS A 83 9.34 -7.87 -2.40
C CYS A 83 10.79 -7.82 -1.88
N GLY A 84 11.58 -6.79 -2.25
CA GLY A 84 12.97 -6.63 -1.82
C GLY A 84 14.00 -7.57 -2.45
N GLY A 85 13.57 -8.56 -3.23
CA GLY A 85 14.46 -9.61 -3.77
C GLY A 85 15.63 -9.07 -4.60
N CYS A 86 15.41 -8.01 -5.36
CA CYS A 86 16.45 -7.39 -6.20
C CYS A 86 17.56 -6.73 -5.37
N ALA A 87 17.22 -6.08 -4.25
CA ALA A 87 18.20 -5.51 -3.34
C ALA A 87 19.03 -6.60 -2.65
N LEU A 88 18.38 -7.70 -2.26
CA LEU A 88 19.00 -8.82 -1.57
C LEU A 88 20.05 -9.54 -2.42
N VAL A 89 19.80 -9.71 -3.74
CA VAL A 89 20.71 -10.43 -4.64
C VAL A 89 21.78 -9.54 -5.27
N CYS A 90 21.77 -8.23 -5.02
CA CYS A 90 22.72 -7.30 -5.63
C CYS A 90 24.11 -7.42 -4.98
N PRO A 91 25.15 -7.94 -5.69
CA PRO A 91 26.47 -8.16 -5.09
C PRO A 91 27.19 -6.85 -4.76
N GLU A 92 26.86 -5.77 -5.49
CA GLU A 92 27.48 -4.46 -5.32
C GLU A 92 26.74 -3.56 -4.31
N GLY A 93 25.62 -4.02 -3.73
CA GLY A 93 24.78 -3.18 -2.88
C GLY A 93 24.31 -1.91 -3.60
N ALA A 94 24.12 -1.99 -4.92
CA ALA A 94 23.75 -0.85 -5.76
C ALA A 94 22.25 -0.52 -5.69
N ILE A 95 21.43 -1.33 -4.99
CA ILE A 95 19.99 -1.14 -4.91
C ILE A 95 19.60 -0.76 -3.50
N ARG A 96 18.97 0.39 -3.35
CA ARG A 96 18.26 0.82 -2.16
C ARG A 96 16.76 0.80 -2.42
N GLU A 97 15.96 0.84 -1.37
CA GLU A 97 14.51 0.88 -1.47
C GLU A 97 14.00 2.27 -1.08
N GLU A 98 13.05 2.78 -1.84
CA GLU A 98 12.31 4.00 -1.53
C GLU A 98 10.82 3.69 -1.50
N HIS A 99 10.07 4.38 -0.64
CA HIS A 99 8.63 4.18 -0.53
C HIS A 99 7.88 4.91 -1.66
N ARG A 100 7.17 4.15 -2.49
CA ARG A 100 6.20 4.67 -3.46
C ARG A 100 4.80 4.63 -2.85
N PRO A 101 4.10 5.76 -2.72
CA PRO A 101 2.75 5.77 -2.17
C PRO A 101 1.76 5.07 -3.12
N ILE A 102 0.95 4.17 -2.57
CA ILE A 102 -0.07 3.40 -3.29
C ILE A 102 -1.50 3.80 -2.93
N GLY A 103 -1.69 4.52 -1.83
CA GLY A 103 -2.99 4.95 -1.35
C GLY A 103 -2.90 5.59 0.03
N VAL A 104 -4.05 5.78 0.65
CA VAL A 104 -4.19 6.38 1.97
C VAL A 104 -5.09 5.53 2.86
N VAL A 105 -4.81 5.51 4.17
CA VAL A 105 -5.74 5.05 5.20
C VAL A 105 -6.33 6.27 5.87
N GLU A 106 -7.65 6.35 5.87
CA GLU A 106 -8.42 7.41 6.50
C GLU A 106 -9.10 6.86 7.76
N THR A 107 -9.00 7.61 8.84
CA THR A 107 -9.65 7.27 10.13
C THR A 107 -10.56 8.39 10.57
N GLY A 108 -11.65 8.03 11.24
CA GLY A 108 -12.64 9.00 11.70
C GLY A 108 -13.71 8.37 12.58
N ARG A 109 -14.83 9.05 12.72
CA ARG A 109 -15.97 8.59 13.51
C ARG A 109 -17.30 8.92 12.82
N ALA A 110 -18.25 7.99 12.96
CA ALA A 110 -19.64 8.19 12.58
C ALA A 110 -20.52 7.89 13.79
N GLY A 111 -20.88 8.93 14.56
CA GLY A 111 -21.55 8.75 15.85
C GLY A 111 -20.74 7.86 16.79
N GLY A 112 -21.31 6.75 17.26
CA GLY A 112 -20.66 5.75 18.13
C GLY A 112 -19.69 4.81 17.43
N VAL A 113 -19.60 4.84 16.08
CA VAL A 113 -18.78 3.94 15.28
C VAL A 113 -17.41 4.56 15.01
N ALA A 114 -16.32 3.88 15.40
CA ALA A 114 -14.98 4.20 14.91
C ALA A 114 -14.87 3.71 13.46
N PHE A 115 -14.49 4.61 12.56
CA PHE A 115 -14.45 4.36 11.12
C PHE A 115 -13.04 4.35 10.59
N VAL A 116 -12.72 3.35 9.77
CA VAL A 116 -11.45 3.25 9.06
C VAL A 116 -11.72 2.82 7.62
N GLN A 117 -11.13 3.49 6.64
CA GLN A 117 -11.15 3.02 5.26
C GLN A 117 -9.77 3.13 4.62
N GLY A 118 -9.50 2.26 3.63
CA GLY A 118 -8.40 2.42 2.71
C GLY A 118 -8.91 3.00 1.39
N ARG A 119 -8.12 3.87 0.76
CA ARG A 119 -8.41 4.35 -0.58
C ARG A 119 -7.17 4.22 -1.44
N LEU A 120 -7.22 3.29 -2.40
CA LEU A 120 -6.15 3.01 -3.33
C LEU A 120 -6.05 4.13 -4.37
N ASN A 121 -4.84 4.42 -4.83
CA ASN A 121 -4.65 5.35 -5.95
C ASN A 121 -5.22 4.75 -7.24
N VAL A 122 -5.79 5.58 -8.09
CA VAL A 122 -6.35 5.13 -9.37
C VAL A 122 -5.27 4.46 -10.23
N GLY A 123 -5.57 3.26 -10.71
CA GLY A 123 -4.66 2.45 -11.52
C GLY A 123 -3.58 1.69 -10.73
N GLU A 124 -3.63 1.72 -9.40
CA GLU A 124 -2.70 0.97 -8.54
C GLU A 124 -3.15 -0.48 -8.38
N PRO A 125 -2.32 -1.49 -8.75
CA PRO A 125 -2.70 -2.90 -8.65
C PRO A 125 -2.49 -3.51 -7.26
N MET A 126 -1.84 -2.78 -6.32
CA MET A 126 -1.35 -3.34 -5.06
C MET A 126 -2.30 -3.08 -3.88
N ALA A 127 -3.51 -3.63 -3.90
CA ALA A 127 -4.49 -3.54 -2.81
C ALA A 127 -4.05 -4.22 -1.48
N PRO A 128 -3.38 -5.40 -1.45
CA PRO A 128 -3.12 -6.13 -0.20
C PRO A 128 -2.31 -5.36 0.85
N PRO A 129 -1.27 -4.57 0.54
CA PRO A 129 -0.57 -3.77 1.54
C PRO A 129 -1.48 -2.73 2.20
N LEU A 130 -2.34 -2.08 1.42
CA LEU A 130 -3.27 -1.09 1.94
C LEU A 130 -4.35 -1.73 2.84
N ILE A 131 -4.90 -2.89 2.44
CA ILE A 131 -5.84 -3.66 3.27
C ILE A 131 -5.21 -4.04 4.62
N ARG A 132 -3.93 -4.45 4.61
CA ARG A 132 -3.21 -4.74 5.87
C ARG A 132 -3.10 -3.49 6.75
N ALA A 133 -2.79 -2.35 6.16
CA ALA A 133 -2.69 -1.08 6.90
C ALA A 133 -4.05 -0.67 7.51
N VAL A 134 -5.17 -0.85 6.80
CA VAL A 134 -6.53 -0.65 7.35
C VAL A 134 -6.76 -1.54 8.57
N LYS A 135 -6.44 -2.84 8.47
CA LYS A 135 -6.65 -3.81 9.56
C LYS A 135 -5.76 -3.56 10.79
N GLN A 136 -4.64 -2.89 10.64
CA GLN A 136 -3.73 -2.53 11.74
C GLN A 136 -4.19 -1.33 12.56
N LYS A 137 -5.30 -0.67 12.18
CA LYS A 137 -5.85 0.49 12.92
C LYS A 137 -6.77 0.10 14.09
N VAL A 138 -6.95 -1.19 14.33
CA VAL A 138 -7.76 -1.75 15.45
C VAL A 138 -6.98 -2.77 16.25
#